data_a033a7350375d4c27f62bee488b83c61
#
_entry.id   a033a7350375d4c27f62bee488b83c61
#
_cell.length_a   1.000
_cell.length_b   1.000
_cell.length_c   1.000
_cell.angle_alpha   90.00
_cell.angle_beta   90.00
_cell.angle_gamma   90.00
#
_symmetry.space_group_name_H-M   'P 1'
#
loop_
_entity.id
_entity.type
_entity.pdbx_description
1 polymer ?
#
loop_
_entity_poly.entity_id
_entity_poly.type
_entity_poly.pdbx_seq_one_letter_code
_entity_poly.pdbx_strand_id
1 'polypeptide(L)'
;MRILVLGLDSPLGYALRSFATPLMRHEIVGVDMDTTRWRRERQVKKLIRRDSIDLILDARLVTQIDGVDPVGQPDIERTRWLAELAAKDGVSYLYLSSARVFSGTLTRPYRESDQPDATDPLGKTLIEVEELLKATLHEVFILRLGLMFGGRRPNPLARALDALARGDRIKVSEEVRGSPVHVAEVARVMHGIIDQMGAGAPRSGL
;
A
#
# COMPACT_ATOMS: atom_id res chain seq x y z
N MET A 1 13.82 -14.33 -2.43
CA MET A 1 13.01 -13.91 -1.25
C MET A 1 11.58 -14.43 -1.40
N ARG A 2 10.96 -14.82 -0.30
CA ARG A 2 9.52 -15.11 -0.23
C ARG A 2 8.79 -13.87 0.28
N ILE A 3 7.88 -13.35 -0.51
CA ILE A 3 7.23 -12.07 -0.30
C ILE A 3 5.76 -12.31 0.04
N LEU A 4 5.36 -11.89 1.23
CA LEU A 4 3.96 -11.86 1.63
C LEU A 4 3.31 -10.59 1.11
N VAL A 5 2.43 -10.70 0.12
CA VAL A 5 1.66 -9.57 -0.41
C VAL A 5 0.28 -9.56 0.23
N LEU A 6 -0.02 -8.53 1.01
CA LEU A 6 -1.33 -8.30 1.63
C LEU A 6 -2.18 -7.40 0.73
N GLY A 7 -3.38 -7.84 0.36
CA GLY A 7 -4.24 -7.18 -0.61
C GLY A 7 -3.98 -7.64 -2.04
N LEU A 8 -3.69 -8.92 -2.24
CA LEU A 8 -3.36 -9.50 -3.55
C LEU A 8 -4.53 -9.46 -4.54
N ASP A 9 -5.77 -9.45 -4.04
CA ASP A 9 -6.99 -9.32 -4.84
C ASP A 9 -7.33 -7.87 -5.26
N SER A 10 -6.48 -6.90 -4.90
CA SER A 10 -6.60 -5.51 -5.33
C SER A 10 -6.07 -5.30 -6.77
N PRO A 11 -6.42 -4.18 -7.45
CA PRO A 11 -5.86 -3.85 -8.76
C PRO A 11 -4.33 -3.86 -8.78
N LEU A 12 -3.70 -3.35 -7.71
CA LEU A 12 -2.25 -3.37 -7.56
C LEU A 12 -1.72 -4.79 -7.34
N GLY A 13 -2.39 -5.62 -6.53
CA GLY A 13 -2.03 -7.02 -6.33
C GLY A 13 -2.06 -7.82 -7.62
N TYR A 14 -3.08 -7.62 -8.46
CA TYR A 14 -3.13 -8.22 -9.80
C TYR A 14 -2.00 -7.72 -10.71
N ALA A 15 -1.67 -6.42 -10.66
CA ALA A 15 -0.55 -5.88 -11.43
C ALA A 15 0.78 -6.49 -10.96
N LEU A 16 1.01 -6.57 -9.65
CA LEU A 16 2.21 -7.23 -9.09
C LEU A 16 2.35 -8.67 -9.56
N ARG A 17 1.26 -9.46 -9.53
CA ARG A 17 1.28 -10.84 -10.04
C ARG A 17 1.57 -10.92 -11.54
N SER A 18 1.06 -9.98 -12.33
CA SER A 18 1.26 -9.96 -13.79
C SER A 18 2.71 -9.65 -14.17
N PHE A 19 3.43 -8.90 -13.34
CA PHE A 19 4.86 -8.65 -13.48
C PHE A 19 5.72 -9.78 -12.91
N ALA A 20 5.16 -10.66 -12.07
CA ALA A 20 5.83 -11.86 -11.58
C ALA A 20 5.98 -12.88 -12.72
N THR A 21 6.91 -12.61 -13.62
CA THR A 21 7.26 -13.52 -14.72
C THR A 21 8.16 -14.65 -14.23
N PRO A 22 8.32 -15.73 -15.02
CA PRO A 22 9.26 -16.83 -14.71
C PRO A 22 10.71 -16.40 -14.48
N LEU A 23 11.06 -15.17 -14.83
CA LEU A 23 12.38 -14.56 -14.61
C LEU A 23 12.56 -13.99 -13.19
N MET A 24 11.48 -13.89 -12.39
CA MET A 24 11.58 -13.38 -11.04
C MET A 24 12.25 -14.36 -10.10
N ARG A 25 13.25 -13.87 -9.38
CA ARG A 25 13.97 -14.60 -8.33
C ARG A 25 13.19 -14.67 -7.00
N HIS A 26 11.93 -14.23 -6.99
CA HIS A 26 11.12 -14.05 -5.78
C HIS A 26 9.82 -14.83 -5.88
N GLU A 27 9.45 -15.48 -4.77
CA GLU A 27 8.19 -16.20 -4.63
C GLU A 27 7.15 -15.28 -3.96
N ILE A 28 5.99 -15.10 -4.59
CA ILE A 28 4.89 -14.32 -4.03
C ILE A 28 3.93 -15.25 -3.30
N VAL A 29 3.78 -15.00 -2.00
CA VAL A 29 2.73 -15.58 -1.15
C VAL A 29 1.65 -14.52 -1.00
N GLY A 30 0.52 -14.69 -1.67
CA GLY A 30 -0.53 -13.69 -1.67
C GLY A 30 -1.62 -13.97 -0.66
N VAL A 31 -2.15 -12.91 -0.07
CA VAL A 31 -3.30 -12.96 0.84
C VAL A 31 -4.32 -11.92 0.40
N ASP A 32 -5.56 -12.36 0.19
CA ASP A 32 -6.67 -11.50 -0.18
C ASP A 32 -7.12 -10.61 0.99
N MET A 33 -7.76 -9.48 0.69
CA MET A 33 -8.20 -8.50 1.68
C MET A 33 -9.08 -9.11 2.78
N ASP A 34 -10.00 -9.99 2.42
CA ASP A 34 -10.87 -10.66 3.42
C ASP A 34 -10.07 -11.52 4.40
N THR A 35 -9.04 -12.20 3.94
CA THR A 35 -8.16 -13.00 4.78
C THR A 35 -7.33 -12.14 5.73
N THR A 36 -7.06 -10.87 5.38
CA THR A 36 -6.30 -9.94 6.22
C THR A 36 -7.13 -9.34 7.37
N ARG A 37 -8.40 -9.66 7.46
CA ARG A 37 -9.30 -9.23 8.55
C ARG A 37 -9.12 -10.07 9.82
N TRP A 38 -7.86 -10.30 10.21
CA TRP A 38 -7.55 -11.07 11.41
C TRP A 38 -8.19 -10.47 12.66
N ARG A 39 -8.66 -11.32 13.52
CA ARG A 39 -9.26 -10.95 14.82
C ARG A 39 -8.30 -11.16 15.99
N ARG A 40 -7.18 -11.85 15.78
CA ARG A 40 -6.20 -12.21 16.82
C ARG A 40 -4.80 -12.27 16.21
N GLU A 41 -3.83 -11.76 16.95
CA GLU A 41 -2.40 -11.77 16.60
C GLU A 41 -1.87 -13.16 16.19
N ARG A 42 -2.32 -14.22 16.88
CA ARG A 42 -1.90 -15.61 16.57
C ARG A 42 -2.15 -16.03 15.11
N GLN A 43 -3.14 -15.43 14.45
CA GLN A 43 -3.44 -15.75 13.04
C GLN A 43 -2.35 -15.19 12.14
N VAL A 44 -1.87 -13.99 12.42
CA VAL A 44 -0.75 -13.35 11.74
C VAL A 44 0.54 -14.12 11.97
N LYS A 45 0.82 -14.50 13.24
CA LYS A 45 1.99 -15.34 13.61
C LYS A 45 2.03 -16.63 12.81
N LYS A 46 0.89 -17.32 12.72
CA LYS A 46 0.81 -18.59 12.00
C LYS A 46 1.14 -18.42 10.52
N LEU A 47 0.66 -17.35 9.88
CA LEU A 47 0.90 -17.08 8.47
C LEU A 47 2.39 -16.82 8.21
N ILE A 48 2.98 -15.85 8.91
CA ILE A 48 4.37 -15.42 8.68
C ILE A 48 5.35 -16.58 8.90
N ARG A 49 5.19 -17.33 10.01
CA ARG A 49 6.14 -18.39 10.36
C ARG A 49 5.99 -19.65 9.54
N ARG A 50 4.75 -20.00 9.15
CA ARG A 50 4.52 -21.19 8.32
C ARG A 50 5.19 -21.08 6.96
N ASP A 51 5.16 -19.88 6.38
CA ASP A 51 5.54 -19.69 5.00
C ASP A 51 6.98 -19.11 4.86
N SER A 52 7.75 -18.99 5.96
CA SER A 52 9.15 -18.50 5.96
C SER A 52 9.29 -17.20 5.15
N ILE A 53 8.54 -16.20 5.53
CA ILE A 53 8.46 -14.91 4.83
C ILE A 53 9.72 -14.07 5.07
N ASP A 54 10.31 -13.54 4.01
CA ASP A 54 11.47 -12.63 4.05
C ASP A 54 11.05 -11.15 4.01
N LEU A 55 9.94 -10.85 3.32
CA LEU A 55 9.43 -9.49 3.12
C LEU A 55 7.90 -9.47 3.21
N ILE A 56 7.36 -8.53 3.99
CA ILE A 56 5.94 -8.17 3.97
C ILE A 56 5.78 -6.96 3.07
N LEU A 57 4.93 -7.08 2.04
CA LEU A 57 4.43 -5.98 1.21
C LEU A 57 2.99 -5.71 1.61
N ASP A 58 2.77 -4.62 2.36
CA ASP A 58 1.45 -4.28 2.88
C ASP A 58 0.75 -3.23 2.01
N ALA A 59 -0.18 -3.68 1.17
CA ALA A 59 -1.00 -2.84 0.30
C ALA A 59 -2.46 -2.70 0.78
N ARG A 60 -2.78 -3.16 1.99
CA ARG A 60 -4.17 -3.23 2.48
C ARG A 60 -4.85 -1.87 2.51
N LEU A 61 -4.21 -0.85 3.09
CA LEU A 61 -4.85 0.44 3.34
C LEU A 61 -4.92 1.31 2.10
N VAL A 62 -3.90 1.27 1.24
CA VAL A 62 -3.88 2.05 0.00
C VAL A 62 -4.89 1.56 -1.04
N THR A 63 -5.33 0.32 -0.94
CA THR A 63 -6.29 -0.29 -1.89
C THR A 63 -7.75 -0.13 -1.48
N GLN A 64 -8.01 0.32 -0.25
CA GLN A 64 -9.36 0.57 0.28
C GLN A 64 -9.94 1.96 -0.09
N ILE A 65 -9.35 2.66 -1.06
CA ILE A 65 -9.64 4.07 -1.38
C ILE A 65 -11.11 4.29 -1.80
N ASP A 66 -11.85 3.27 -2.17
CA ASP A 66 -13.24 3.40 -2.66
C ASP A 66 -14.34 3.21 -1.59
N GLY A 67 -14.00 3.27 -0.31
CA GLY A 67 -14.99 3.55 0.74
C GLY A 67 -15.99 2.45 1.10
N VAL A 68 -15.74 1.20 0.74
CA VAL A 68 -16.64 0.09 1.12
C VAL A 68 -16.48 -0.28 2.60
N ASP A 69 -15.28 -0.17 3.15
CA ASP A 69 -15.01 -0.34 4.58
C ASP A 69 -14.10 0.80 5.07
N PRO A 70 -14.54 1.59 6.04
CA PRO A 70 -13.71 2.66 6.59
C PRO A 70 -12.47 2.04 7.27
N VAL A 71 -11.30 2.54 6.91
CA VAL A 71 -10.04 2.24 7.60
C VAL A 71 -10.11 2.82 9.01
N GLY A 72 -9.72 2.05 10.01
CA GLY A 72 -9.84 2.48 11.41
C GLY A 72 -8.99 1.67 12.39
N GLN A 73 -9.29 1.78 13.66
CA GLN A 73 -8.54 1.14 14.76
C GLN A 73 -8.24 -0.36 14.55
N PRO A 74 -9.16 -1.19 14.02
CA PRO A 74 -8.83 -2.59 13.75
C PRO A 74 -7.70 -2.78 12.74
N ASP A 75 -7.55 -1.85 11.79
CA ASP A 75 -6.49 -1.94 10.77
C ASP A 75 -5.15 -1.51 11.35
N ILE A 76 -5.14 -0.49 12.20
CA ILE A 76 -3.95 -0.07 12.95
C ILE A 76 -3.45 -1.22 13.83
N GLU A 77 -4.35 -1.88 14.56
CA GLU A 77 -4.01 -3.02 15.42
C GLU A 77 -3.42 -4.19 14.62
N ARG A 78 -4.00 -4.52 13.48
CA ARG A 78 -3.46 -5.54 12.56
C ARG A 78 -2.07 -5.18 12.05
N THR A 79 -1.85 -3.91 11.72
CA THR A 79 -0.53 -3.42 11.32
C THR A 79 0.48 -3.52 12.47
N ARG A 80 0.04 -3.22 13.69
CA ARG A 80 0.88 -3.40 14.90
C ARG A 80 1.34 -4.85 15.03
N TRP A 81 0.45 -5.83 14.93
CA TRP A 81 0.81 -7.25 15.01
C TRP A 81 1.80 -7.67 13.91
N LEU A 82 1.60 -7.16 12.68
CA LEU A 82 2.51 -7.42 11.57
C LEU A 82 3.90 -6.82 11.84
N ALA A 83 3.96 -5.57 12.28
CA ALA A 83 5.21 -4.85 12.56
C ALA A 83 5.99 -5.50 13.72
N GLU A 84 5.33 -5.82 14.82
CA GLU A 84 5.96 -6.48 15.98
C GLU A 84 6.53 -7.85 15.62
N LEU A 85 5.82 -8.61 14.78
CA LEU A 85 6.31 -9.90 14.30
C LEU A 85 7.46 -9.74 13.31
N ALA A 86 7.37 -8.76 12.40
CA ALA A 86 8.45 -8.45 11.48
C ALA A 86 9.73 -8.05 12.22
N ALA A 87 9.62 -7.17 13.22
CA ALA A 87 10.73 -6.77 14.07
C ALA A 87 11.35 -7.97 14.81
N LYS A 88 10.51 -8.83 15.36
CA LYS A 88 10.95 -10.01 16.15
C LYS A 88 11.62 -11.07 15.30
N ASP A 89 11.06 -11.37 14.13
CA ASP A 89 11.49 -12.49 13.29
C ASP A 89 12.46 -12.02 12.17
N GLY A 90 12.87 -10.73 12.17
CA GLY A 90 13.83 -10.15 11.20
C GLY A 90 13.28 -10.04 9.77
N VAL A 91 11.95 -9.95 9.63
CA VAL A 91 11.27 -9.85 8.33
C VAL A 91 11.27 -8.40 7.87
N SER A 92 11.66 -8.14 6.62
CA SER A 92 11.62 -6.80 6.04
C SER A 92 10.17 -6.33 5.84
N TYR A 93 9.95 -5.02 5.92
CA TYR A 93 8.61 -4.45 5.77
C TYR A 93 8.59 -3.33 4.74
N LEU A 94 7.70 -3.45 3.75
CA LEU A 94 7.42 -2.43 2.76
C LEU A 94 5.94 -2.08 2.86
N TYR A 95 5.66 -0.83 3.22
CA TYR A 95 4.31 -0.31 3.41
C TYR A 95 3.93 0.64 2.28
N LEU A 96 2.77 0.39 1.68
CA LEU A 96 2.19 1.29 0.70
C LEU A 96 1.22 2.24 1.41
N SER A 97 1.64 3.48 1.52
CA SER A 97 0.87 4.61 2.03
C SER A 97 0.28 5.43 0.89
N SER A 98 -0.32 6.55 1.20
CA SER A 98 -0.96 7.42 0.22
C SER A 98 -0.55 8.88 0.41
N ALA A 99 -0.53 9.64 -0.69
CA ALA A 99 -0.42 11.10 -0.65
C ALA A 99 -1.55 11.77 0.18
N ARG A 100 -2.59 11.03 0.57
CA ARG A 100 -3.65 11.50 1.48
C ARG A 100 -3.17 11.77 2.91
N VAL A 101 -1.93 11.43 3.25
CA VAL A 101 -1.31 11.90 4.50
C VAL A 101 -1.12 13.42 4.52
N PHE A 102 -1.25 14.07 3.37
CA PHE A 102 -1.14 15.52 3.23
C PHE A 102 -2.49 16.18 3.03
N SER A 103 -2.66 17.38 3.59
CA SER A 103 -3.88 18.20 3.48
C SER A 103 -4.15 18.75 2.07
N GLY A 104 -3.12 18.84 1.22
CA GLY A 104 -3.22 19.45 -0.10
C GLY A 104 -3.15 20.97 -0.11
N THR A 105 -2.81 21.62 1.01
CA THR A 105 -2.83 23.10 1.15
C THR A 105 -1.58 23.81 0.60
N LEU A 106 -0.49 23.06 0.35
CA LEU A 106 0.74 23.66 -0.19
C LEU A 106 0.57 24.03 -1.66
N THR A 107 1.13 25.18 -2.04
CA THR A 107 1.15 25.67 -3.43
C THR A 107 2.27 25.06 -4.28
N ARG A 108 3.17 24.31 -3.65
CA ARG A 108 4.26 23.55 -4.31
C ARG A 108 4.04 22.03 -4.17
N PRO A 109 4.73 21.21 -4.97
CA PRO A 109 4.75 19.76 -4.74
C PRO A 109 5.25 19.42 -3.34
N TYR A 110 4.62 18.40 -2.72
CA TYR A 110 5.08 17.83 -1.46
C TYR A 110 6.39 17.07 -1.65
N ARG A 111 7.20 17.05 -0.61
CA ARG A 111 8.47 16.30 -0.51
C ARG A 111 8.32 15.24 0.57
N GLU A 112 9.18 14.25 0.56
CA GLU A 112 9.23 13.18 1.58
C GLU A 112 9.46 13.75 2.99
N SER A 113 10.23 14.85 3.09
CA SER A 113 10.53 15.53 4.36
C SER A 113 9.40 16.40 4.91
N ASP A 114 8.34 16.66 4.12
CA ASP A 114 7.21 17.45 4.60
C ASP A 114 6.44 16.67 5.65
N GLN A 115 6.02 17.36 6.71
CA GLN A 115 5.24 16.74 7.78
C GLN A 115 3.84 16.40 7.26
N PRO A 116 3.37 15.17 7.48
CA PRO A 116 1.99 14.80 7.23
C PRO A 116 1.02 15.66 8.05
N ASP A 117 -0.01 16.19 7.41
CA ASP A 117 -0.94 17.15 8.00
C ASP A 117 -2.40 16.91 7.61
N ALA A 118 -2.75 15.68 7.21
CA ALA A 118 -4.10 15.34 6.82
C ALA A 118 -5.13 15.59 7.91
N THR A 119 -6.29 16.08 7.52
CA THR A 119 -7.41 16.38 8.43
C THR A 119 -8.55 15.37 8.32
N ASP A 120 -8.64 14.66 7.19
CA ASP A 120 -9.66 13.63 6.98
C ASP A 120 -9.34 12.33 7.74
N PRO A 121 -10.37 11.51 8.07
CA PRO A 121 -10.18 10.31 8.88
C PRO A 121 -9.21 9.30 8.29
N LEU A 122 -9.25 9.08 6.97
CA LEU A 122 -8.34 8.12 6.31
C LEU A 122 -6.90 8.62 6.36
N GLY A 123 -6.67 9.90 6.04
CA GLY A 123 -5.34 10.49 6.11
C GLY A 123 -4.74 10.41 7.51
N LYS A 124 -5.53 10.69 8.56
CA LYS A 124 -5.12 10.54 9.96
C LYS A 124 -4.73 9.11 10.30
N THR A 125 -5.53 8.13 9.87
CA THR A 125 -5.21 6.71 10.08
C THR A 125 -3.92 6.32 9.37
N LEU A 126 -3.68 6.79 8.15
CA LEU A 126 -2.44 6.52 7.42
C LEU A 126 -1.22 7.12 8.14
N ILE A 127 -1.35 8.34 8.68
CA ILE A 127 -0.29 8.98 9.47
C ILE A 127 0.03 8.13 10.72
N GLU A 128 -1.00 7.72 11.47
CA GLU A 128 -0.83 6.89 12.67
C GLU A 128 -0.13 5.56 12.34
N VAL A 129 -0.46 4.95 11.21
CA VAL A 129 0.19 3.72 10.75
C VAL A 129 1.65 3.97 10.37
N GLU A 130 1.97 5.05 9.65
CA GLU A 130 3.36 5.38 9.32
C GLU A 130 4.21 5.61 10.57
N GLU A 131 3.68 6.33 11.57
CA GLU A 131 4.34 6.57 12.84
C GLU A 131 4.55 5.27 13.64
N LEU A 132 3.52 4.43 13.70
CA LEU A 132 3.60 3.11 14.33
C LEU A 132 4.70 2.25 13.71
N LEU A 133 4.77 2.18 12.38
CA LEU A 133 5.78 1.40 11.67
C LEU A 133 7.19 1.92 11.94
N LYS A 134 7.40 3.24 11.87
CA LYS A 134 8.69 3.89 12.17
C LYS A 134 9.13 3.69 13.63
N ALA A 135 8.17 3.66 14.57
CA ALA A 135 8.46 3.42 15.97
C ALA A 135 8.75 1.95 16.29
N THR A 136 8.20 1.01 15.53
CA THR A 136 8.28 -0.43 15.83
C THR A 136 9.42 -1.11 15.08
N LEU A 137 9.72 -0.68 13.85
CA LEU A 137 10.69 -1.30 12.97
C LEU A 137 11.97 -0.47 12.92
N HIS A 138 13.12 -1.12 13.01
CA HIS A 138 14.41 -0.47 12.85
C HIS A 138 14.59 0.05 11.39
N GLU A 139 14.13 -0.75 10.43
CA GLU A 139 14.13 -0.42 9.01
C GLU A 139 12.74 -0.67 8.43
N VAL A 140 12.17 0.33 7.77
CA VAL A 140 10.89 0.25 7.07
C VAL A 140 10.95 1.05 5.77
N PHE A 141 10.42 0.48 4.70
CA PHE A 141 10.23 1.20 3.44
C PHE A 141 8.77 1.65 3.35
N ILE A 142 8.54 2.97 3.26
CA ILE A 142 7.20 3.56 3.13
C ILE A 142 7.10 4.24 1.77
N LEU A 143 6.17 3.80 0.93
CA LEU A 143 5.93 4.38 -0.37
C LEU A 143 4.57 5.08 -0.39
N ARG A 144 4.56 6.42 -0.43
CA ARG A 144 3.36 7.24 -0.53
C ARG A 144 2.93 7.36 -1.98
N LEU A 145 1.78 6.80 -2.30
CA LEU A 145 1.25 6.77 -3.66
C LEU A 145 0.17 7.83 -3.87
N GLY A 146 0.16 8.43 -5.06
CA GLY A 146 -0.95 9.24 -5.53
C GLY A 146 -2.19 8.40 -5.86
N LEU A 147 -3.21 9.03 -6.45
CA LEU A 147 -4.39 8.33 -6.92
C LEU A 147 -4.00 7.26 -7.95
N MET A 148 -4.30 6.00 -7.64
CA MET A 148 -4.04 4.91 -8.57
C MET A 148 -5.19 4.72 -9.56
N PHE A 149 -4.84 4.42 -10.81
CA PHE A 149 -5.80 4.07 -11.86
C PHE A 149 -5.30 2.88 -12.68
N GLY A 150 -6.19 2.31 -13.49
CA GLY A 150 -5.92 1.10 -14.27
C GLY A 150 -6.27 -0.19 -13.54
N GLY A 151 -6.01 -1.32 -14.19
CA GLY A 151 -6.39 -2.64 -13.70
C GLY A 151 -7.82 -3.03 -14.06
N ARG A 152 -8.24 -4.21 -13.57
CA ARG A 152 -9.53 -4.83 -13.96
C ARG A 152 -10.73 -4.35 -13.12
N ARG A 153 -10.49 -3.68 -12.00
CA ARG A 153 -11.57 -3.19 -11.12
C ARG A 153 -11.95 -1.76 -11.48
N PRO A 154 -13.20 -1.36 -11.24
CA PRO A 154 -13.61 0.03 -11.38
C PRO A 154 -12.68 0.95 -10.58
N ASN A 155 -12.25 2.01 -11.20
CA ASN A 155 -11.43 3.06 -10.58
C ASN A 155 -12.01 4.43 -10.94
N PRO A 156 -11.63 5.51 -10.27
CA PRO A 156 -12.23 6.83 -10.49
C PRO A 156 -12.17 7.29 -11.96
N LEU A 157 -11.07 7.00 -12.67
CA LEU A 157 -10.93 7.36 -14.08
C LEU A 157 -11.89 6.55 -14.98
N ALA A 158 -11.97 5.23 -14.76
CA ALA A 158 -12.89 4.39 -15.51
C ALA A 158 -14.35 4.82 -15.31
N ARG A 159 -14.74 5.08 -14.04
CA ARG A 159 -16.09 5.61 -13.74
C ARG A 159 -16.38 6.93 -14.44
N ALA A 160 -15.40 7.84 -14.48
CA ALA A 160 -15.53 9.11 -15.18
C ALA A 160 -15.71 8.91 -16.68
N LEU A 161 -14.91 8.04 -17.32
CA LEU A 161 -15.03 7.72 -18.73
C LEU A 161 -16.37 7.06 -19.07
N ASP A 162 -16.84 6.13 -18.24
CA ASP A 162 -18.14 5.48 -18.41
C ASP A 162 -19.30 6.47 -18.30
N ALA A 163 -19.23 7.42 -17.36
CA ALA A 163 -20.21 8.48 -17.21
C ALA A 163 -20.23 9.40 -18.45
N LEU A 164 -19.08 9.83 -18.94
CA LEU A 164 -18.97 10.62 -20.16
C LEU A 164 -19.51 9.87 -21.39
N ALA A 165 -19.21 8.57 -21.49
CA ALA A 165 -19.71 7.75 -22.60
C ALA A 165 -21.26 7.63 -22.60
N ARG A 166 -21.90 7.73 -21.44
CA ARG A 166 -23.38 7.80 -21.30
C ARG A 166 -23.95 9.19 -21.54
N GLY A 167 -23.10 10.20 -21.76
CA GLY A 167 -23.52 11.60 -21.89
C GLY A 167 -23.75 12.33 -20.56
N ASP A 168 -23.33 11.74 -19.44
CA ASP A 168 -23.46 12.35 -18.12
C ASP A 168 -22.51 13.55 -18.00
N ARG A 169 -22.90 14.54 -17.18
CA ARG A 169 -22.02 15.65 -16.82
C ARG A 169 -21.21 15.30 -15.59
N ILE A 170 -19.87 15.43 -15.71
CA ILE A 170 -18.96 15.24 -14.59
C ILE A 170 -18.60 16.60 -13.99
N LYS A 171 -18.76 16.74 -12.68
CA LYS A 171 -18.24 17.89 -11.94
C LYS A 171 -16.78 17.60 -11.56
N VAL A 172 -15.87 18.46 -11.98
CA VAL A 172 -14.46 18.41 -11.59
C VAL A 172 -14.11 19.66 -10.79
N SER A 173 -13.20 19.52 -9.83
CA SER A 173 -12.65 20.65 -9.10
C SER A 173 -11.39 21.15 -9.81
N GLU A 174 -11.30 22.46 -10.04
CA GLU A 174 -10.09 23.10 -10.56
C GLU A 174 -9.02 23.27 -9.48
N GLU A 175 -9.41 23.17 -8.21
CA GLU A 175 -8.52 23.37 -7.06
C GLU A 175 -7.79 22.10 -6.64
N VAL A 176 -8.39 20.92 -6.90
CA VAL A 176 -7.80 19.63 -6.52
C VAL A 176 -6.72 19.24 -7.53
N ARG A 177 -5.50 19.15 -7.03
CA ARG A 177 -4.33 18.71 -7.79
C ARG A 177 -3.81 17.40 -7.24
N GLY A 178 -3.26 16.56 -8.08
CA GLY A 178 -2.69 15.28 -7.69
C GLY A 178 -1.75 14.72 -8.74
N SER A 179 -1.07 13.65 -8.38
CA SER A 179 -0.18 12.89 -9.27
C SER A 179 -0.74 11.49 -9.44
N PRO A 180 -1.73 11.30 -10.33
CA PRO A 180 -2.28 9.97 -10.58
C PRO A 180 -1.23 9.07 -11.21
N VAL A 181 -1.21 7.80 -10.78
CA VAL A 181 -0.24 6.80 -11.24
C VAL A 181 -0.95 5.53 -11.70
N HIS A 182 -0.50 4.95 -12.81
CA HIS A 182 -1.04 3.69 -13.29
C HIS A 182 -0.53 2.52 -12.45
N VAL A 183 -1.42 1.60 -12.06
CA VAL A 183 -1.05 0.46 -11.18
C VAL A 183 0.09 -0.39 -11.73
N ALA A 184 0.23 -0.51 -13.05
CA ALA A 184 1.33 -1.24 -13.67
C ALA A 184 2.70 -0.55 -13.43
N GLU A 185 2.73 0.79 -13.41
CA GLU A 185 3.96 1.53 -13.08
C GLU A 185 4.33 1.37 -11.62
N VAL A 186 3.36 1.41 -10.72
CA VAL A 186 3.58 1.11 -9.30
C VAL A 186 4.17 -0.30 -9.17
N ALA A 187 3.56 -1.30 -9.80
CA ALA A 187 4.04 -2.67 -9.76
C ALA A 187 5.48 -2.80 -10.31
N ARG A 188 5.80 -2.11 -11.41
CA ARG A 188 7.15 -2.10 -11.99
C ARG A 188 8.18 -1.51 -11.02
N VAL A 189 7.87 -0.38 -10.40
CA VAL A 189 8.74 0.25 -9.40
C VAL A 189 8.93 -0.66 -8.19
N MET A 190 7.85 -1.25 -7.70
CA MET A 190 7.89 -2.18 -6.56
C MET A 190 8.80 -3.37 -6.82
N HIS A 191 8.73 -3.97 -8.02
CA HIS A 191 9.64 -5.05 -8.40
C HIS A 191 11.10 -4.60 -8.38
N GLY A 192 11.39 -3.39 -8.90
CA GLY A 192 12.75 -2.84 -8.84
C GLY A 192 13.26 -2.66 -7.40
N ILE A 193 12.41 -2.15 -6.49
CA ILE A 193 12.74 -2.02 -5.07
C ILE A 193 13.01 -3.39 -4.44
N ILE A 194 12.13 -4.36 -4.68
CA ILE A 194 12.26 -5.72 -4.15
C ILE A 194 13.55 -6.41 -4.65
N ASP A 195 13.87 -6.26 -5.93
CA ASP A 195 15.11 -6.81 -6.50
C ASP A 195 16.35 -6.19 -5.84
N GLN A 196 16.35 -4.88 -5.63
CA GLN A 196 17.44 -4.18 -4.93
C GLN A 196 17.57 -4.61 -3.48
N MET A 197 16.46 -4.74 -2.75
CA MET A 197 16.44 -5.27 -1.38
C MET A 197 16.98 -6.71 -1.33
N GLY A 198 16.61 -7.54 -2.30
CA GLY A 198 17.13 -8.90 -2.45
C GLY A 198 18.61 -8.96 -2.77
N ALA A 199 19.16 -7.93 -3.38
CA ALA A 199 20.58 -7.77 -3.66
C ALA A 199 21.39 -7.12 -2.51
N GLY A 200 20.74 -6.83 -1.37
CA GLY A 200 21.41 -6.26 -0.19
C GLY A 200 21.38 -4.74 -0.10
N ALA A 201 20.57 -4.06 -0.90
CA ALA A 201 20.36 -2.63 -0.72
C ALA A 201 19.70 -2.30 0.64
N PRO A 202 19.85 -1.06 1.14
CA PRO A 202 19.14 -0.62 2.36
C PRO A 202 17.65 -0.91 2.30
N ARG A 203 17.07 -1.29 3.45
CA ARG A 203 15.67 -1.71 3.55
C ARG A 203 14.79 -0.65 4.19
N SER A 204 15.24 0.60 4.14
CA SER A 204 14.55 1.75 4.71
C SER A 204 14.56 2.93 3.75
N GLY A 205 13.48 3.71 3.79
CA GLY A 205 13.29 4.91 3.00
C GLY A 205 11.85 5.39 3.00
N LEU A 206 11.64 6.60 2.55
CA LEU A 206 10.35 7.24 2.34
C LEU A 206 10.19 7.52 0.87
#